data_348a2a87eca3ce12222bd483c94d9abe
#
_entry.id   348a2a87eca3ce12222bd483c94d9abe
#
_cell.length_a   1.000
_cell.length_b   1.000
_cell.length_c   1.000
_cell.angle_alpha   90.00
_cell.angle_beta   90.00
_cell.angle_gamma   90.00
#
_symmetry.space_group_name_H-M   'P 1'
#
loop_
_entity.id
_entity.type
_entity.pdbx_description
1 polymer ?
#
loop_
_entity_poly.entity_id
_entity_poly.type
_entity_poly.pdbx_seq_one_letter_code
_entity_poly.pdbx_strand_id
1 'polypeptide(L)'
;MALVWIGAASRDAAEKLDPCSLLTSSEIEAVQGHAPAQKVASEQPSGSFRFTQCFYRTAEYTSSVSVAVGVPLATDSKRSGPRQYWQQQFHPQVKPSPGRKKKEPPKPITGLGDEAFWVGDPLSGALYVRKGDVFLRLSVGGPTNETEKIRRAKLLASRALTRLQASNATPRSR
;
A
#
# COMPACT_ATOMS: atom_id res chain seq x y z
N MET A 1 -14.43 43.64 29.25
CA MET A 1 -14.20 43.06 27.92
C MET A 1 -13.20 41.94 28.10
N ALA A 2 -13.66 40.68 28.06
CA ALA A 2 -12.81 39.52 28.21
C ALA A 2 -12.57 38.92 26.80
N LEU A 3 -11.34 38.95 26.33
CA LEU A 3 -10.93 38.29 25.09
C LEU A 3 -10.82 36.76 25.35
N VAL A 4 -11.75 36.03 24.74
CA VAL A 4 -11.68 34.56 24.69
C VAL A 4 -10.68 34.18 23.58
N TRP A 5 -9.52 33.65 23.97
CA TRP A 5 -8.59 32.99 23.05
C TRP A 5 -9.18 31.65 22.70
N ILE A 6 -9.70 31.53 21.47
CA ILE A 6 -10.05 30.24 20.86
C ILE A 6 -8.74 29.66 20.36
N GLY A 7 -8.17 28.75 21.14
CA GLY A 7 -7.01 27.98 20.76
C GLY A 7 -7.33 27.14 19.51
N ALA A 8 -6.67 27.44 18.40
CA ALA A 8 -6.66 26.60 17.22
C ALA A 8 -6.01 25.26 17.59
N ALA A 9 -6.82 24.24 17.80
CA ALA A 9 -6.33 22.86 17.99
C ALA A 9 -5.59 22.44 16.72
N SER A 10 -4.30 22.23 16.86
CA SER A 10 -3.40 21.77 15.80
C SER A 10 -3.93 20.47 15.17
N ARG A 11 -4.15 20.52 13.87
CA ARG A 11 -4.55 19.35 13.04
C ARG A 11 -3.39 18.34 12.81
N ASP A 12 -2.45 18.27 13.72
CA ASP A 12 -1.17 17.57 13.53
C ASP A 12 -1.11 16.16 14.14
N ALA A 13 -2.24 15.54 14.32
CA ALA A 13 -2.26 14.12 14.69
C ALA A 13 -3.09 13.33 13.66
N ALA A 14 -2.61 13.29 12.42
CA ALA A 14 -2.91 12.13 11.61
C ALA A 14 -2.30 10.95 12.34
N GLU A 15 -3.15 10.17 13.01
CA GLU A 15 -2.76 8.97 13.75
C GLU A 15 -1.81 8.17 12.87
N LYS A 16 -0.58 7.97 13.34
CA LYS A 16 0.48 7.31 12.58
C LYS A 16 0.02 5.89 12.29
N LEU A 17 -0.38 5.63 11.06
CA LEU A 17 -0.81 4.30 10.63
C LEU A 17 0.31 3.31 10.90
N ASP A 18 0.05 2.33 11.77
CA ASP A 18 0.94 1.17 11.93
C ASP A 18 0.74 0.19 10.78
N PRO A 19 1.68 0.11 9.82
CA PRO A 19 1.53 -0.79 8.68
C PRO A 19 1.53 -2.26 9.09
N CYS A 20 2.07 -2.61 10.27
CA CYS A 20 2.12 -3.96 10.79
C CYS A 20 0.80 -4.43 11.45
N SER A 21 -0.16 -3.52 11.62
CA SER A 21 -1.52 -3.86 12.07
C SER A 21 -2.44 -4.26 10.92
N LEU A 22 -2.03 -4.02 9.67
CA LEU A 22 -2.87 -4.26 8.49
C LEU A 22 -3.11 -5.74 8.19
N LEU A 23 -2.19 -6.62 8.60
CA LEU A 23 -2.33 -8.06 8.46
C LEU A 23 -1.99 -8.75 9.77
N THR A 24 -2.75 -9.79 10.11
CA THR A 24 -2.45 -10.66 11.25
C THR A 24 -1.48 -11.78 10.85
N SER A 25 -0.80 -12.36 11.83
CA SER A 25 0.08 -13.50 11.59
C SER A 25 -0.68 -14.69 11.01
N SER A 26 -1.89 -14.95 11.51
CA SER A 26 -2.74 -16.05 11.04
C SER A 26 -3.23 -15.87 9.59
N GLU A 27 -3.46 -14.62 9.16
CA GLU A 27 -3.83 -14.36 7.75
C GLU A 27 -2.65 -14.62 6.81
N ILE A 28 -1.44 -14.26 7.23
CA ILE A 28 -0.23 -14.55 6.46
C ILE A 28 0.03 -16.05 6.42
N GLU A 29 -0.09 -16.73 7.56
CA GLU A 29 0.06 -18.18 7.66
C GLU A 29 -0.93 -18.93 6.75
N ALA A 30 -2.20 -18.52 6.76
CA ALA A 30 -3.24 -19.12 5.92
C ALA A 30 -2.94 -18.99 4.41
N VAL A 31 -2.20 -17.95 4.00
CA VAL A 31 -1.86 -17.69 2.58
C VAL A 31 -0.50 -18.24 2.20
N GLN A 32 0.49 -18.15 3.09
CA GLN A 32 1.88 -18.55 2.82
C GLN A 32 2.25 -19.93 3.33
N GLY A 33 1.40 -20.52 4.19
CA GLY A 33 1.66 -21.81 4.84
C GLY A 33 2.55 -21.71 6.10
N HIS A 34 3.08 -20.51 6.40
CA HIS A 34 3.96 -20.26 7.54
C HIS A 34 3.64 -18.94 8.19
N ALA A 35 3.56 -18.91 9.51
CA ALA A 35 3.43 -17.68 10.29
C ALA A 35 4.70 -16.82 10.16
N PRO A 36 4.58 -15.47 10.16
CA PRO A 36 5.76 -14.63 10.19
C PRO A 36 6.49 -14.75 11.54
N ALA A 37 7.80 -14.96 11.47
CA ALA A 37 8.68 -14.99 12.63
C ALA A 37 8.99 -13.60 13.16
N GLN A 38 8.92 -12.58 12.30
CA GLN A 38 9.22 -11.18 12.63
C GLN A 38 8.39 -10.23 11.79
N LYS A 39 8.03 -9.08 12.39
CA LYS A 39 7.42 -7.94 11.71
C LYS A 39 8.36 -6.75 11.83
N VAL A 40 8.70 -6.14 10.70
CA VAL A 40 9.60 -4.98 10.65
C VAL A 40 8.86 -3.82 9.98
N ALA A 41 8.58 -2.78 10.78
CA ALA A 41 8.01 -1.54 10.27
C ALA A 41 9.10 -0.60 9.76
N SER A 42 8.83 0.09 8.67
CA SER A 42 9.67 1.17 8.15
C SER A 42 8.80 2.28 7.59
N GLU A 43 9.35 3.49 7.53
CA GLU A 43 8.69 4.66 6.97
C GLU A 43 9.67 5.44 6.10
N GLN A 44 9.21 5.89 4.94
CA GLN A 44 10.00 6.70 4.01
C GLN A 44 9.13 7.78 3.38
N PRO A 45 9.53 9.06 3.47
CA PRO A 45 8.94 10.11 2.63
C PRO A 45 9.42 9.94 1.19
N SER A 46 8.52 10.11 0.23
CA SER A 46 8.85 10.08 -1.19
C SER A 46 7.98 11.10 -1.93
N GLY A 47 8.58 12.22 -2.31
CA GLY A 47 7.88 13.32 -2.95
C GLY A 47 6.76 13.87 -2.07
N SER A 48 5.54 13.89 -2.59
CA SER A 48 4.34 14.38 -1.88
C SER A 48 3.65 13.32 -1.02
N PHE A 49 4.27 12.16 -0.82
CA PHE A 49 3.70 11.03 -0.10
C PHE A 49 4.58 10.58 1.04
N ARG A 50 3.95 10.04 2.07
CA ARG A 50 4.57 9.23 3.11
C ARG A 50 4.23 7.78 2.83
N PHE A 51 5.26 6.94 2.70
CA PHE A 51 5.11 5.50 2.59
C PHE A 51 5.50 4.84 3.91
N THR A 52 4.55 4.10 4.49
CA THR A 52 4.79 3.22 5.63
C THR A 52 4.72 1.78 5.16
N GLN A 53 5.63 0.94 5.63
CA GLN A 53 5.72 -0.45 5.19
C GLN A 53 5.87 -1.36 6.38
N CYS A 54 5.23 -2.53 6.34
CA CYS A 54 5.56 -3.67 7.17
C CYS A 54 6.10 -4.81 6.32
N PHE A 55 7.25 -5.32 6.72
CA PHE A 55 7.82 -6.55 6.20
C PHE A 55 7.58 -7.68 7.19
N TYR A 56 6.79 -8.66 6.77
CA TYR A 56 6.47 -9.86 7.53
C TYR A 56 7.42 -10.96 7.10
N ARG A 57 8.50 -11.10 7.86
CA ARG A 57 9.55 -12.10 7.60
C ARG A 57 9.11 -13.47 8.10
N THR A 58 9.03 -14.44 7.21
CA THR A 58 8.84 -15.85 7.55
C THR A 58 10.19 -16.53 7.82
N ALA A 59 10.17 -17.72 8.42
CA ALA A 59 11.39 -18.50 8.63
C ALA A 59 12.10 -18.75 7.28
N GLU A 60 11.33 -19.03 6.25
CA GLU A 60 11.79 -19.07 4.87
C GLU A 60 11.69 -17.67 4.24
N TYR A 61 12.81 -16.95 4.18
CA TYR A 61 12.84 -15.54 3.74
C TYR A 61 12.14 -15.30 2.39
N THR A 62 12.27 -16.25 1.46
CA THR A 62 11.65 -16.17 0.13
C THR A 62 10.13 -16.18 0.18
N SER A 63 9.51 -16.68 1.27
CA SER A 63 8.06 -16.72 1.48
C SER A 63 7.52 -15.51 2.25
N SER A 64 8.34 -14.50 2.49
CA SER A 64 7.96 -13.30 3.23
C SER A 64 6.92 -12.45 2.47
N VAL A 65 6.19 -11.61 3.22
CA VAL A 65 5.16 -10.70 2.70
C VAL A 65 5.55 -9.27 3.02
N SER A 66 5.31 -8.36 2.09
CA SER A 66 5.50 -6.92 2.29
C SER A 66 4.21 -6.17 1.99
N VAL A 67 3.80 -5.31 2.92
CA VAL A 67 2.67 -4.38 2.76
C VAL A 67 3.18 -2.97 2.94
N ALA A 68 2.96 -2.11 1.96
CA ALA A 68 3.24 -0.69 2.06
C ALA A 68 2.00 0.15 1.79
N VAL A 69 1.83 1.24 2.54
CA VAL A 69 0.74 2.20 2.38
C VAL A 69 1.35 3.57 2.09
N GLY A 70 0.90 4.18 1.00
CA GLY A 70 1.23 5.56 0.66
C GLY A 70 0.05 6.48 0.96
N VAL A 71 0.29 7.51 1.77
CA VAL A 71 -0.68 8.57 2.06
C VAL A 71 -0.11 9.92 1.65
N PRO A 72 -0.93 10.88 1.15
CA PRO A 72 -0.44 12.20 0.80
C PRO A 72 0.02 12.96 2.04
N LEU A 73 1.10 13.73 1.89
CA LEU A 73 1.55 14.67 2.91
C LEU A 73 0.67 15.93 2.87
N ALA A 74 0.17 16.36 4.02
CA ALA A 74 -0.75 17.50 4.15
C ALA A 74 -0.18 18.83 3.65
N THR A 75 1.14 18.96 3.56
CA THR A 75 1.85 20.19 3.21
C THR A 75 1.89 20.49 1.71
N ASP A 76 1.42 19.60 0.86
CA ASP A 76 1.68 19.70 -0.59
C ASP A 76 0.41 19.77 -1.44
N SER A 77 -0.52 20.66 -1.07
CA SER A 77 -1.77 20.88 -1.82
C SER A 77 -1.58 21.43 -3.25
N LYS A 78 -0.35 21.80 -3.63
CA LYS A 78 0.00 22.35 -4.96
C LYS A 78 0.71 21.36 -5.88
N ARG A 79 1.14 20.20 -5.39
CA ARG A 79 1.77 19.16 -6.19
C ARG A 79 0.76 18.10 -6.60
N SER A 80 1.12 17.33 -7.62
CA SER A 80 0.32 16.27 -8.21
C SER A 80 -0.42 15.45 -7.17
N GLY A 81 -1.74 15.58 -7.15
CA GLY A 81 -2.58 14.82 -6.21
C GLY A 81 -2.43 13.29 -6.42
N PRO A 82 -2.93 12.48 -5.47
CA PRO A 82 -2.83 11.02 -5.52
C PRO A 82 -3.28 10.41 -6.84
N ARG A 83 -4.36 10.91 -7.42
CA ARG A 83 -4.85 10.44 -8.74
C ARG A 83 -3.88 10.71 -9.87
N GLN A 84 -3.25 11.89 -9.89
CA GLN A 84 -2.29 12.24 -10.93
C GLN A 84 -1.02 11.40 -10.81
N TYR A 85 -0.51 11.17 -9.59
CA TYR A 85 0.58 10.24 -9.35
C TYR A 85 0.24 8.84 -9.87
N TRP A 86 -0.96 8.33 -9.57
CA TRP A 86 -1.43 7.04 -10.03
C TRP A 86 -1.48 6.95 -11.56
N GLN A 87 -2.04 7.97 -12.21
CA GLN A 87 -2.11 8.04 -13.66
C GLN A 87 -0.70 7.98 -14.30
N GLN A 88 0.25 8.71 -13.74
CA GLN A 88 1.62 8.69 -14.24
C GLN A 88 2.30 7.32 -14.08
N GLN A 89 1.98 6.60 -13.02
CA GLN A 89 2.58 5.29 -12.74
C GLN A 89 1.98 4.16 -13.57
N PHE A 90 0.66 4.14 -13.73
CA PHE A 90 -0.05 3.01 -14.30
C PHE A 90 -0.69 3.28 -15.67
N HIS A 91 -0.82 4.54 -16.05
CA HIS A 91 -1.36 4.97 -17.36
C HIS A 91 -0.40 5.91 -18.08
N PRO A 92 0.85 5.53 -18.32
CA PRO A 92 1.81 6.42 -18.94
C PRO A 92 1.38 6.79 -20.37
N GLN A 93 1.24 8.09 -20.63
CA GLN A 93 0.93 8.63 -21.96
C GLN A 93 2.13 8.58 -22.92
N VAL A 94 3.32 8.28 -22.39
CA VAL A 94 4.58 8.33 -23.14
C VAL A 94 4.91 6.95 -23.70
N LYS A 95 5.10 6.87 -25.02
CA LYS A 95 5.61 5.66 -25.68
C LYS A 95 7.02 5.35 -25.15
N PRO A 96 7.36 4.08 -24.92
CA PRO A 96 8.71 3.70 -24.51
C PRO A 96 9.75 4.17 -25.51
N SER A 97 10.82 4.78 -25.02
CA SER A 97 11.97 5.15 -25.88
C SER A 97 12.60 3.93 -26.54
N PRO A 98 13.02 3.99 -27.79
CA PRO A 98 13.74 2.91 -28.44
C PRO A 98 14.97 2.51 -27.63
N GLY A 99 15.18 1.19 -27.47
CA GLY A 99 16.37 0.63 -26.81
C GLY A 99 16.21 0.27 -25.32
N ARG A 100 15.13 0.61 -24.62
CA ARG A 100 14.83 0.06 -23.28
C ARG A 100 14.18 -1.31 -23.39
N LYS A 101 14.65 -2.28 -22.60
CA LYS A 101 13.94 -3.57 -22.44
C LYS A 101 12.49 -3.29 -22.09
N LYS A 102 11.58 -3.80 -22.90
CA LYS A 102 10.14 -3.64 -22.74
C LYS A 102 9.73 -4.29 -21.41
N LYS A 103 9.44 -3.49 -20.39
CA LYS A 103 8.80 -4.01 -19.18
C LYS A 103 7.38 -4.46 -19.56
N GLU A 104 6.94 -5.58 -19.02
CA GLU A 104 5.55 -5.98 -19.17
C GLU A 104 4.61 -4.86 -18.68
N PRO A 105 3.54 -4.57 -19.42
CA PRO A 105 2.58 -3.58 -18.97
C PRO A 105 1.89 -4.03 -17.68
N PRO A 106 1.49 -3.09 -16.80
CA PRO A 106 0.69 -3.42 -15.63
C PRO A 106 -0.57 -4.21 -16.02
N LYS A 107 -0.81 -5.35 -15.35
CA LYS A 107 -2.00 -6.19 -15.58
C LYS A 107 -3.14 -5.67 -14.70
N PRO A 108 -4.29 -5.24 -15.27
CA PRO A 108 -5.41 -4.77 -14.47
C PRO A 108 -6.00 -5.89 -13.62
N ILE A 109 -6.32 -5.56 -12.37
CA ILE A 109 -6.92 -6.47 -11.40
C ILE A 109 -8.27 -5.91 -10.98
N THR A 110 -9.32 -6.70 -11.10
CA THR A 110 -10.68 -6.30 -10.74
C THR A 110 -11.06 -6.68 -9.32
N GLY A 111 -12.03 -5.94 -8.73
CA GLY A 111 -12.62 -6.25 -7.44
C GLY A 111 -11.82 -5.81 -6.22
N LEU A 112 -10.85 -4.89 -6.40
CA LEU A 112 -10.06 -4.34 -5.31
C LEU A 112 -9.93 -2.82 -5.44
N GLY A 113 -10.30 -2.11 -4.38
CA GLY A 113 -10.19 -0.65 -4.31
C GLY A 113 -11.00 0.03 -5.42
N ASP A 114 -10.53 1.19 -5.84
CA ASP A 114 -11.08 1.93 -6.98
C ASP A 114 -10.40 1.50 -8.29
N GLU A 115 -9.13 1.12 -8.18
CA GLU A 115 -8.31 0.65 -9.29
C GLU A 115 -7.15 -0.18 -8.76
N ALA A 116 -6.80 -1.27 -9.45
CA ALA A 116 -5.68 -2.11 -9.05
C ALA A 116 -4.94 -2.69 -10.25
N PHE A 117 -3.62 -2.86 -10.08
CA PHE A 117 -2.71 -3.44 -11.06
C PHE A 117 -1.73 -4.41 -10.43
N TRP A 118 -1.46 -5.48 -11.14
CA TRP A 118 -0.29 -6.30 -10.89
C TRP A 118 0.87 -5.82 -11.76
N VAL A 119 2.03 -5.60 -11.14
CA VAL A 119 3.27 -5.27 -11.82
C VAL A 119 4.33 -6.26 -11.41
N GLY A 120 4.87 -7.00 -12.37
CA GLY A 120 5.87 -8.00 -12.06
C GLY A 120 6.26 -8.83 -13.26
N ASP A 121 7.06 -9.82 -12.98
CA ASP A 121 7.48 -10.89 -13.85
C ASP A 121 7.19 -12.26 -13.19
N PRO A 122 7.48 -13.40 -13.84
CA PRO A 122 7.23 -14.72 -13.24
C PRO A 122 7.93 -14.97 -11.90
N LEU A 123 9.02 -14.26 -11.61
CA LEU A 123 9.82 -14.46 -10.39
C LEU A 123 9.40 -13.50 -9.28
N SER A 124 9.09 -12.26 -9.62
CA SER A 124 8.79 -11.21 -8.65
C SER A 124 7.65 -10.32 -9.11
N GLY A 125 6.86 -9.80 -8.17
CA GLY A 125 5.80 -8.87 -8.49
C GLY A 125 5.14 -8.28 -7.25
N ALA A 126 4.32 -7.27 -7.50
CA ALA A 126 3.51 -6.65 -6.47
C ALA A 126 2.14 -6.24 -7.03
N LEU A 127 1.15 -6.35 -6.18
CA LEU A 127 -0.19 -5.82 -6.37
C LEU A 127 -0.21 -4.38 -5.85
N TYR A 128 -0.64 -3.47 -6.70
CA TYR A 128 -0.87 -2.07 -6.38
C TYR A 128 -2.37 -1.81 -6.39
N VAL A 129 -2.87 -1.14 -5.37
CA VAL A 129 -4.29 -0.80 -5.23
C VAL A 129 -4.41 0.65 -4.83
N ARG A 130 -5.28 1.40 -5.50
CA ARG A 130 -5.71 2.74 -5.09
C ARG A 130 -7.10 2.65 -4.47
N LYS A 131 -7.27 3.33 -3.33
CA LYS A 131 -8.57 3.54 -2.70
C LYS A 131 -8.66 4.96 -2.19
N GLY A 132 -9.48 5.81 -2.85
CA GLY A 132 -9.48 7.26 -2.61
C GLY A 132 -8.09 7.84 -2.88
N ASP A 133 -7.53 8.46 -1.85
CA ASP A 133 -6.20 9.06 -1.87
C ASP A 133 -5.10 8.19 -1.25
N VAL A 134 -5.43 6.94 -0.91
CA VAL A 134 -4.49 5.99 -0.33
C VAL A 134 -4.02 4.98 -1.38
N PHE A 135 -2.75 4.65 -1.33
CA PHE A 135 -2.13 3.58 -2.12
C PHE A 135 -1.73 2.43 -1.24
N LEU A 136 -2.06 1.22 -1.67
CA LEU A 136 -1.58 -0.01 -1.07
C LEU A 136 -0.68 -0.73 -2.08
N ARG A 137 0.51 -1.14 -1.65
CA ARG A 137 1.37 -2.05 -2.39
C ARG A 137 1.55 -3.31 -1.56
N LEU A 138 1.31 -4.46 -2.17
CA LEU A 138 1.45 -5.74 -1.50
C LEU A 138 2.23 -6.71 -2.39
N SER A 139 3.29 -7.30 -1.86
CA SER A 139 4.03 -8.38 -2.51
C SER A 139 4.07 -9.62 -1.62
N VAL A 140 3.93 -10.76 -2.27
CA VAL A 140 4.02 -12.08 -1.65
C VAL A 140 5.17 -12.84 -2.26
N GLY A 141 6.01 -13.41 -1.43
CA GLY A 141 7.09 -14.28 -1.84
C GLY A 141 6.62 -15.72 -2.04
N GLY A 142 7.58 -16.60 -2.24
CA GLY A 142 7.40 -18.05 -2.36
C GLY A 142 7.63 -18.57 -3.77
N PRO A 143 8.01 -19.84 -3.87
CA PRO A 143 8.28 -20.53 -5.13
C PRO A 143 6.97 -20.94 -5.81
N THR A 144 6.24 -19.95 -6.37
CA THR A 144 4.96 -20.18 -7.02
C THR A 144 4.84 -19.36 -8.28
N ASN A 145 3.91 -19.73 -9.16
CA ASN A 145 3.66 -19.00 -10.40
C ASN A 145 2.96 -17.64 -10.16
N GLU A 146 2.97 -16.79 -11.16
CA GLU A 146 2.39 -15.45 -11.10
C GLU A 146 0.91 -15.46 -10.74
N THR A 147 0.12 -16.38 -11.32
CA THR A 147 -1.33 -16.48 -11.05
C THR A 147 -1.60 -16.71 -9.57
N GLU A 148 -0.85 -17.61 -8.95
CA GLU A 148 -0.98 -17.89 -7.52
C GLU A 148 -0.49 -16.73 -6.65
N LYS A 149 0.58 -16.04 -7.05
CA LYS A 149 1.03 -14.80 -6.38
C LYS A 149 -0.06 -13.72 -6.42
N ILE A 150 -0.68 -13.51 -7.56
CA ILE A 150 -1.80 -12.57 -7.70
C ILE A 150 -2.96 -12.98 -6.79
N ARG A 151 -3.34 -14.25 -6.79
CA ARG A 151 -4.42 -14.77 -5.93
C ARG A 151 -4.15 -14.50 -4.44
N ARG A 152 -2.95 -14.85 -3.97
CA ARG A 152 -2.51 -14.62 -2.59
C ARG A 152 -2.48 -13.13 -2.24
N ALA A 153 -1.90 -12.32 -3.12
CA ALA A 153 -1.85 -10.88 -2.94
C ALA A 153 -3.25 -10.25 -2.87
N LYS A 154 -4.20 -10.69 -3.70
CA LYS A 154 -5.60 -10.23 -3.64
C LYS A 154 -6.25 -10.53 -2.30
N LEU A 155 -6.09 -11.73 -1.76
CA LEU A 155 -6.65 -12.11 -0.48
C LEU A 155 -6.14 -11.22 0.65
N LEU A 156 -4.83 -11.03 0.73
CA LEU A 156 -4.21 -10.20 1.76
C LEU A 156 -4.55 -8.70 1.56
N ALA A 157 -4.55 -8.21 0.32
CA ALA A 157 -4.91 -6.82 0.03
C ALA A 157 -6.34 -6.49 0.42
N SER A 158 -7.30 -7.40 0.19
CA SER A 158 -8.68 -7.23 0.63
C SER A 158 -8.78 -7.04 2.16
N ARG A 159 -8.04 -7.84 2.94
CA ARG A 159 -7.98 -7.72 4.40
C ARG A 159 -7.37 -6.40 4.85
N ALA A 160 -6.24 -6.02 4.26
CA ALA A 160 -5.58 -4.76 4.55
C ALA A 160 -6.46 -3.55 4.23
N LEU A 161 -7.15 -3.55 3.08
CA LEU A 161 -8.07 -2.48 2.70
C LEU A 161 -9.25 -2.33 3.67
N THR A 162 -9.82 -3.42 4.14
CA THR A 162 -10.90 -3.38 5.14
C THR A 162 -10.45 -2.68 6.42
N ARG A 163 -9.23 -2.98 6.91
CA ARG A 163 -8.69 -2.33 8.11
C ARG A 163 -8.34 -0.86 7.89
N LEU A 164 -7.79 -0.52 6.73
CA LEU A 164 -7.53 0.88 6.35
C LEU A 164 -8.82 1.72 6.33
N GLN A 165 -9.92 1.16 5.86
CA GLN A 165 -11.21 1.83 5.84
C GLN A 165 -11.79 2.01 7.25
N ALA A 166 -11.67 0.99 8.10
CA ALA A 166 -12.12 1.03 9.48
C ALA A 166 -11.35 2.11 10.29
N SER A 167 -10.03 2.19 10.11
CA SER A 167 -9.19 3.20 10.77
C SER A 167 -9.55 4.63 10.34
N ASN A 168 -9.99 4.83 9.10
CA ASN A 168 -10.41 6.14 8.60
C ASN A 168 -11.86 6.49 8.97
N ALA A 169 -12.69 5.51 9.32
CA ALA A 169 -14.11 5.68 9.61
C ALA A 169 -14.41 5.93 11.09
N THR A 170 -13.45 5.71 12.00
CA THR A 170 -13.68 5.95 13.44
C THR A 170 -13.70 7.45 13.72
N PRO A 171 -14.88 8.05 14.03
CA PRO A 171 -14.94 9.44 14.43
C PRO A 171 -14.22 9.59 15.78
N ARG A 172 -13.33 10.56 15.89
CA ARG A 172 -12.74 10.92 17.18
C ARG A 172 -13.87 11.24 18.15
N SER A 173 -14.05 10.42 19.19
CA SER A 173 -14.80 10.84 20.37
C SER A 173 -14.12 12.09 20.95
N ARG A 174 -14.92 13.13 21.13
CA ARG A 174 -14.52 14.43 21.69
C ARG A 174 -14.10 14.30 23.15
#